data_d9def16499c11b444a060ca98c213807
#
_entry.id   d9def16499c11b444a060ca98c213807
#
_cell.length_a   1.000
_cell.length_b   1.000
_cell.length_c   1.000
_cell.angle_alpha   90.00
_cell.angle_beta   90.00
_cell.angle_gamma   90.00
#
_symmetry.space_group_name_H-M   'P 1'
#
loop_
_entity.id
_entity.type
_entity.pdbx_description
1 polymer ?
#
loop_
_entity_poly.entity_id
_entity_poly.type
_entity_poly.pdbx_seq_one_letter_code
_entity_poly.pdbx_strand_id
1 'polypeptide(L)'
;MAKPAVKDASGLYEVERRVYHAARPGFRIAELQISPTQKVPWHSHSNVQDTFYVIEGELQLFMQDPKEDVRLKPGETYSVRAGRPHLVTNAGTSSMTFLVLQGVGEYDYVPLV
;
A
#
# COMPACT_ATOMS: atom_id res chain seq x y z
N MET A 1 -5.84 16.38 -6.20
CA MET A 1 -6.96 16.03 -7.09
C MET A 1 -6.88 14.57 -7.47
N ALA A 2 -7.97 13.86 -7.38
CA ALA A 2 -8.00 12.45 -7.74
C ALA A 2 -8.04 12.27 -9.25
N LYS A 3 -7.34 11.26 -9.75
CA LYS A 3 -7.42 10.81 -11.13
C LYS A 3 -8.43 9.66 -11.23
N PRO A 4 -8.84 9.26 -12.44
CA PRO A 4 -9.75 8.13 -12.57
C PRO A 4 -9.18 6.86 -11.91
N ALA A 5 -10.05 6.08 -11.27
CA ALA A 5 -9.67 4.81 -10.67
C ALA A 5 -9.22 3.82 -11.74
N VAL A 6 -8.23 2.99 -11.39
CA VAL A 6 -7.75 1.93 -12.26
C VAL A 6 -7.85 0.59 -11.55
N LYS A 7 -7.90 -0.49 -12.32
CA LYS A 7 -7.95 -1.85 -11.78
C LYS A 7 -6.56 -2.45 -11.56
N ASP A 8 -5.57 -1.93 -12.28
CA ASP A 8 -4.18 -2.40 -12.19
C ASP A 8 -3.27 -1.20 -12.09
N ALA A 9 -2.62 -1.05 -10.94
CA ALA A 9 -1.72 0.06 -10.66
C ALA A 9 -0.25 -0.29 -10.91
N SER A 10 0.06 -1.49 -11.39
CA SER A 10 1.43 -1.96 -11.49
C SER A 10 2.31 -1.11 -12.40
N GLY A 11 1.73 -0.40 -13.35
CA GLY A 11 2.45 0.51 -14.24
C GLY A 11 2.57 1.94 -13.74
N LEU A 12 2.04 2.26 -12.56
CA LEU A 12 1.99 3.63 -12.06
C LEU A 12 3.13 3.98 -11.11
N TYR A 13 3.84 2.98 -10.61
CA TYR A 13 4.99 3.18 -9.72
C TYR A 13 5.90 1.96 -9.80
N GLU A 14 7.16 2.14 -9.38
CA GLU A 14 8.17 1.08 -9.46
C GLU A 14 8.39 0.43 -8.10
N VAL A 15 8.59 -0.88 -8.12
CA VAL A 15 8.97 -1.68 -6.96
C VAL A 15 10.11 -2.60 -7.38
N GLU A 16 10.87 -3.10 -6.41
CA GLU A 16 11.93 -4.07 -6.69
C GLU A 16 11.36 -5.45 -6.99
N ARG A 17 10.25 -5.81 -6.31
CA ARG A 17 9.62 -7.11 -6.48
C ARG A 17 8.14 -7.01 -6.11
N ARG A 18 7.31 -7.73 -6.88
CA ARG A 18 5.88 -7.81 -6.62
C ARG A 18 5.43 -9.27 -6.79
N VAL A 19 4.77 -9.80 -5.77
CA VAL A 19 4.22 -11.16 -5.79
C VAL A 19 2.78 -11.09 -5.32
N TYR A 20 1.87 -11.74 -6.05
CA TYR A 20 0.49 -11.88 -5.61
C TYR A 20 0.34 -13.29 -5.02
N HIS A 21 0.12 -13.37 -3.71
CA HIS A 21 -0.13 -14.65 -3.04
C HIS A 21 -1.57 -15.09 -3.21
N ALA A 22 -2.48 -14.12 -3.34
CA ALA A 22 -3.88 -14.38 -3.65
C ALA A 22 -4.44 -13.19 -4.41
N ALA A 23 -5.23 -13.45 -5.43
CA ALA A 23 -5.95 -12.43 -6.19
C ALA A 23 -7.28 -13.02 -6.59
N ARG A 24 -8.32 -12.76 -5.81
CA ARG A 24 -9.65 -13.31 -5.98
C ARG A 24 -10.67 -12.20 -6.01
N PRO A 25 -11.86 -12.43 -6.56
CA PRO A 25 -12.93 -11.45 -6.38
C PRO A 25 -13.15 -11.19 -4.90
N GLY A 26 -13.02 -9.94 -4.48
CA GLY A 26 -13.28 -9.52 -3.12
C GLY A 26 -12.07 -9.41 -2.22
N PHE A 27 -10.91 -9.98 -2.58
CA PHE A 27 -9.69 -9.76 -1.78
C PHE A 27 -8.41 -10.05 -2.57
N ARG A 28 -7.32 -9.45 -2.09
CA ARG A 28 -5.97 -9.67 -2.63
C ARG A 28 -4.98 -9.72 -1.49
N ILE A 29 -3.91 -10.50 -1.68
CA ILE A 29 -2.74 -10.47 -0.81
C ILE A 29 -1.53 -10.28 -1.71
N ALA A 30 -0.89 -9.10 -1.61
CA ALA A 30 0.29 -8.78 -2.39
C ALA A 30 1.49 -8.63 -1.47
N GLU A 31 2.64 -9.08 -1.96
CA GLU A 31 3.92 -8.85 -1.30
C GLU A 31 4.74 -7.90 -2.16
N LEU A 32 5.21 -6.81 -1.58
CA LEU A 32 6.01 -5.82 -2.27
C LEU A 32 7.36 -5.66 -1.58
N GLN A 33 8.39 -5.47 -2.39
CA GLN A 33 9.71 -5.07 -1.91
C GLN A 33 10.04 -3.74 -2.57
N ILE A 34 10.38 -2.74 -1.76
CA ILE A 34 10.74 -1.41 -2.26
C ILE A 34 12.07 -0.95 -1.68
N SER A 35 12.83 -0.24 -2.51
CA SER A 35 14.09 0.37 -2.09
C SER A 35 13.83 1.63 -1.26
N PRO A 36 14.87 2.18 -0.60
CA PRO A 36 14.71 3.44 0.15
C PRO A 36 14.24 4.62 -0.69
N THR A 37 14.41 4.57 -2.02
CA THR A 37 14.02 5.67 -2.92
C THR A 37 12.71 5.42 -3.65
N GLN A 38 12.10 4.25 -3.44
CA GLN A 38 10.82 3.90 -4.06
C GLN A 38 9.70 4.11 -3.08
N LYS A 39 8.50 4.29 -3.60
CA LYS A 39 7.30 4.50 -2.79
C LYS A 39 6.07 4.08 -3.56
N VAL A 40 5.00 3.76 -2.82
CA VAL A 40 3.67 3.68 -3.42
C VAL A 40 3.05 5.06 -3.24
N PRO A 41 2.87 5.82 -4.34
CA PRO A 41 2.47 7.24 -4.26
C PRO A 41 1.10 7.41 -3.62
N TRP A 42 0.76 8.67 -3.30
CA TRP A 42 -0.55 9.01 -2.73
C TRP A 42 -1.68 8.41 -3.57
N HIS A 43 -2.53 7.65 -2.90
CA HIS A 43 -3.69 7.01 -3.53
C HIS A 43 -4.73 6.65 -2.48
N SER A 44 -5.89 6.22 -2.96
CA SER A 44 -6.92 5.62 -2.11
C SER A 44 -7.53 4.45 -2.86
N HIS A 45 -8.33 3.66 -2.14
CA HIS A 45 -9.12 2.58 -2.71
C HIS A 45 -10.58 2.84 -2.36
N SER A 46 -11.48 2.67 -3.35
CA SER A 46 -12.89 3.00 -3.13
C SER A 46 -13.59 2.01 -2.21
N ASN A 47 -13.25 0.71 -2.32
CA ASN A 47 -14.07 -0.35 -1.73
C ASN A 47 -13.29 -1.31 -0.82
N VAL A 48 -11.96 -1.25 -0.80
CA VAL A 48 -11.16 -2.20 -0.01
C VAL A 48 -10.39 -1.46 1.07
N GLN A 49 -10.17 -2.16 2.18
CA GLN A 49 -9.26 -1.75 3.24
C GLN A 49 -7.89 -2.33 2.93
N ASP A 50 -6.83 -1.55 3.18
CA ASP A 50 -5.47 -2.03 3.12
C ASP A 50 -4.99 -2.37 4.52
N THR A 51 -4.52 -3.60 4.73
CA THR A 51 -3.84 -3.98 5.97
C THR A 51 -2.40 -4.30 5.62
N PHE A 52 -1.47 -3.54 6.18
CA PHE A 52 -0.04 -3.69 5.96
C PHE A 52 0.56 -4.58 7.04
N TYR A 53 1.47 -5.46 6.65
CA TYR A 53 2.22 -6.31 7.56
C TYR A 53 3.69 -6.29 7.11
N VAL A 54 4.59 -5.81 7.96
CA VAL A 54 6.01 -5.69 7.59
C VAL A 54 6.72 -7.01 7.83
N ILE A 55 7.44 -7.49 6.81
CA ILE A 55 8.25 -8.70 6.89
C ILE A 55 9.69 -8.31 7.22
N GLU A 56 10.24 -7.31 6.53
CA GLU A 56 11.63 -6.90 6.71
C GLU A 56 11.75 -5.40 6.45
N GLY A 57 12.58 -4.72 7.24
CA GLY A 57 12.79 -3.30 7.11
C GLY A 57 11.81 -2.48 7.95
N GLU A 58 11.64 -1.22 7.60
CA GLU A 58 10.74 -0.31 8.32
C GLU A 58 9.88 0.45 7.33
N LEU A 59 8.57 0.36 7.52
CA LEU A 59 7.59 1.02 6.67
C LEU A 59 7.08 2.28 7.35
N GLN A 60 6.92 3.37 6.59
CA GLN A 60 6.26 4.56 7.09
C GLN A 60 5.06 4.87 6.19
N LEU A 61 3.90 4.95 6.82
CA LEU A 61 2.65 5.32 6.18
C LEU A 61 2.34 6.77 6.51
N PHE A 62 2.03 7.55 5.49
CA PHE A 62 1.47 8.89 5.64
C PHE A 62 0.01 8.84 5.19
N MET A 63 -0.88 9.45 5.94
CA MET A 63 -2.32 9.40 5.68
C MET A 63 -2.94 10.76 5.83
N GLN A 64 -4.09 10.95 5.16
CA GLN A 64 -4.95 12.12 5.31
C GLN A 64 -6.30 11.67 5.85
N ASP A 65 -7.11 12.62 6.31
CA ASP A 65 -8.49 12.44 6.73
C ASP A 65 -8.67 11.42 7.86
N PRO A 66 -8.02 11.58 9.02
CA PRO A 66 -7.20 12.72 9.45
C PRO A 66 -5.74 12.57 9.03
N LYS A 67 -5.00 13.67 9.08
CA LYS A 67 -3.57 13.65 8.83
C LYS A 67 -2.86 12.89 9.95
N GLU A 68 -2.11 11.88 9.55
CA GLU A 68 -1.44 10.98 10.49
C GLU A 68 -0.26 10.32 9.80
N ASP A 69 0.75 9.93 10.56
CA ASP A 69 1.78 9.04 10.05
C ASP A 69 2.12 8.00 11.10
N VAL A 70 2.47 6.80 10.65
CA VAL A 70 2.87 5.69 11.51
C VAL A 70 4.08 4.99 10.93
N ARG A 71 4.92 4.44 11.80
CA ARG A 71 6.03 3.58 11.39
C ARG A 71 5.76 2.18 11.89
N LEU A 72 6.06 1.20 11.02
CA LEU A 72 5.89 -0.21 11.32
C LEU A 72 7.20 -0.94 11.17
N LYS A 73 7.52 -1.74 12.18
CA LYS A 73 8.68 -2.65 12.19
C LYS A 73 8.23 -4.07 11.85
N PRO A 74 9.17 -4.99 11.58
CA PRO A 74 8.79 -6.37 11.24
C PRO A 74 7.82 -6.96 12.26
N GLY A 75 6.75 -7.56 11.74
CA GLY A 75 5.70 -8.16 12.57
C GLY A 75 4.59 -7.22 12.97
N GLU A 76 4.72 -5.91 12.71
CA GLU A 76 3.69 -4.94 13.05
C GLU A 76 2.73 -4.72 11.89
N THR A 77 1.50 -4.33 12.21
CA THR A 77 0.43 -4.13 11.24
C THR A 77 -0.28 -2.80 11.45
N TYR A 78 -0.89 -2.32 10.37
CA TYR A 78 -1.77 -1.16 10.42
C TYR A 78 -2.78 -1.26 9.28
N SER A 79 -4.04 -0.93 9.57
CA SER A 79 -5.11 -0.98 8.57
C SER A 79 -5.55 0.42 8.18
N VAL A 80 -5.63 0.65 6.85
CA VAL A 80 -6.11 1.91 6.29
C VAL A 80 -7.48 1.62 5.68
N ARG A 81 -8.51 2.34 6.16
CA ARG A 81 -9.88 2.15 5.70
C ARG A 81 -10.05 2.53 4.23
N ALA A 82 -11.09 1.99 3.60
CA ALA A 82 -11.47 2.40 2.24
C ALA A 82 -11.67 3.92 2.18
N GLY A 83 -11.24 4.52 1.09
CA GLY A 83 -11.39 5.94 0.84
C GLY A 83 -10.34 6.83 1.49
N ARG A 84 -9.55 6.31 2.41
CA ARG A 84 -8.54 7.15 3.10
C ARG A 84 -7.29 7.30 2.25
N PRO A 85 -6.89 8.54 1.89
CA PRO A 85 -5.64 8.76 1.15
C PRO A 85 -4.43 8.32 1.95
N HIS A 86 -3.49 7.64 1.28
CA HIS A 86 -2.27 7.20 1.94
C HIS A 86 -1.09 7.10 0.98
N LEU A 87 0.11 7.18 1.55
CA LEU A 87 1.39 7.12 0.88
C LEU A 87 2.26 6.10 1.64
N VAL A 88 2.84 5.14 0.93
CA VAL A 88 3.69 4.11 1.53
C VAL A 88 5.14 4.41 1.20
N THR A 89 5.99 4.52 2.22
CA THR A 89 7.41 4.80 2.03
C THR A 89 8.27 3.81 2.82
N ASN A 90 9.53 3.72 2.42
CA ASN A 90 10.54 2.96 3.13
C ASN A 90 11.30 3.93 4.05
N ALA A 91 11.19 3.73 5.37
CA ALA A 91 11.83 4.61 6.35
C ALA A 91 13.26 4.18 6.69
N GLY A 92 13.73 3.08 6.11
CA GLY A 92 15.06 2.54 6.39
C GLY A 92 16.08 2.91 5.33
N THR A 93 17.23 2.26 5.41
CA THR A 93 18.37 2.50 4.51
C THR A 93 18.64 1.31 3.58
N SER A 94 17.84 0.26 3.69
CA SER A 94 17.92 -0.93 2.83
C SER A 94 16.53 -1.30 2.35
N SER A 95 16.44 -2.30 1.48
CA SER A 95 15.15 -2.76 0.95
C SER A 95 14.20 -3.16 2.05
N MET A 96 12.92 -2.91 1.83
CA MET A 96 11.86 -3.22 2.79
C MET A 96 10.83 -4.12 2.09
N THR A 97 10.40 -5.17 2.78
CA THR A 97 9.41 -6.12 2.27
C THR A 97 8.19 -6.12 3.16
N PHE A 98 7.02 -6.04 2.56
CA PHE A 98 5.77 -6.01 3.30
C PHE A 98 4.66 -6.70 2.52
N LEU A 99 3.67 -7.19 3.27
CA LEU A 99 2.42 -7.68 2.69
C LEU A 99 1.39 -6.58 2.77
N VAL A 100 0.54 -6.51 1.77
CA VAL A 100 -0.69 -5.74 1.85
C VAL A 100 -1.86 -6.66 1.55
N LEU A 101 -2.78 -6.73 2.54
CA LEU A 101 -3.99 -7.52 2.45
C LEU A 101 -5.12 -6.55 2.13
N GLN A 102 -5.78 -6.77 1.00
CA GLN A 102 -6.81 -5.86 0.48
C GLN A 102 -8.13 -6.60 0.37
N GLY A 103 -9.10 -6.15 1.10
CA GLY A 103 -10.44 -6.73 1.16
C GLY A 103 -11.29 -6.04 2.22
N VAL A 104 -12.52 -6.40 2.34
CA VAL A 104 -13.30 -7.23 1.42
C VAL A 104 -14.02 -6.28 0.47
N GLY A 105 -13.95 -6.55 -0.85
CA GLY A 105 -14.60 -5.69 -1.84
C GLY A 105 -13.85 -5.72 -3.16
N GLU A 106 -14.40 -5.02 -4.14
CA GLU A 106 -13.77 -4.92 -5.45
C GLU A 106 -12.57 -4.00 -5.38
N TYR A 107 -11.42 -4.50 -5.84
CA TYR A 107 -10.19 -3.71 -5.85
C TYR A 107 -10.22 -2.62 -6.91
N ASP A 108 -9.78 -1.42 -6.53
CA ASP A 108 -9.38 -0.38 -7.46
C ASP A 108 -8.22 0.40 -6.85
N TYR A 109 -7.65 1.30 -7.61
CA TYR A 109 -6.58 2.19 -7.18
C TYR A 109 -6.90 3.57 -7.74
N VAL A 110 -7.06 4.54 -6.85
CA VAL A 110 -7.39 5.92 -7.22
C VAL A 110 -6.14 6.77 -7.01
N PRO A 111 -5.40 7.11 -8.08
CA PRO A 111 -4.21 7.96 -7.93
C PRO A 111 -4.61 9.36 -7.44
N LEU A 112 -3.83 9.91 -6.53
CA LEU A 112 -4.01 11.25 -5.99
C LEU A 112 -2.81 12.12 -6.37
N VAL A 113 -3.07 13.35 -6.72
CA VAL A 113 -2.05 14.28 -7.18
C VAL A 113 -1.77 15.32 -6.10
#